data_f0af9d31fa565c3e9b5f88c8f8040095
#
_entry.id   f0af9d31fa565c3e9b5f88c8f8040095
#
_cell.length_a   1.000
_cell.length_b   1.000
_cell.length_c   1.000
_cell.angle_alpha   90.00
_cell.angle_beta   90.00
_cell.angle_gamma   90.00
#
_symmetry.space_group_name_H-M   'P 1'
#
loop_
_entity.id
_entity.type
_entity.pdbx_description
1 polymer ?
#
loop_
_entity_poly.entity_id
_entity_poly.type
_entity_poly.pdbx_seq_one_letter_code
_entity_poly.pdbx_strand_id
1 'polypeptide(L)'
;MYLSPDFIVIGSGIAGLRAAIALAPVGRVLILTKAEPTESNTGYAQGGIAVALGDDDSPDLHAADTIKAGDGLCDENAVRVLVEQGPPYVQELVDWGTRFDRDADGRLSRGREAAHSVRRVLHAGDATGREIARVLWTRVSELKSVETANHALVTGLLVENDRVVGVRFYDQLGFPRDARAKATLLATGGAGRVFRETTNPPVATGDGVALAFHAGARVEDLEFVQFHPTALNVPGAPRFLISEALRGDGGRLINGRGQAFMTRYHPDGDLAPRDVVARSIVREMDMTGGSVFLSLSHLDADYVTKRFPTIADMCRQMGLDLARDPIPVGPAAHYVMGGVETDQWGRTSMPGLLAAGEVACTGVHGANRLASNSLLEGLVFGARAAVAMQEPPAAAAMASGRRRADHATPITDYRSPGSHRPLTASEVRDLMWKSVGLFRTREGMESAVAKLEASYAAHREALATARADDADAWKQFNLVTVARLIARAALRRLESRGAHYRDDFPERDDINWNAHLVDDITL
;
A
#
# COMPACT_ATOMS: atom_id res chain seq x y z
N MET A 1 -17.03 -25.58 -1.00
CA MET A 1 -16.03 -24.68 -1.61
C MET A 1 -15.96 -24.92 -3.11
N TYR A 2 -16.02 -23.87 -3.92
CA TYR A 2 -15.94 -23.97 -5.37
C TYR A 2 -14.50 -24.21 -5.81
N LEU A 3 -14.11 -25.44 -6.10
CA LEU A 3 -12.79 -25.77 -6.66
C LEU A 3 -12.67 -25.36 -8.14
N SER A 4 -13.78 -25.07 -8.78
CA SER A 4 -13.86 -24.54 -10.15
C SER A 4 -14.85 -23.38 -10.19
N PRO A 5 -14.57 -22.26 -9.50
CA PRO A 5 -15.35 -21.04 -9.63
C PRO A 5 -15.15 -20.44 -11.02
N ASP A 6 -16.01 -19.49 -11.42
CA ASP A 6 -15.78 -18.70 -12.63
C ASP A 6 -14.63 -17.70 -12.42
N PHE A 7 -14.54 -17.12 -11.22
CA PHE A 7 -13.57 -16.10 -10.85
C PHE A 7 -12.94 -16.37 -9.47
N ILE A 8 -11.64 -16.08 -9.34
CA ILE A 8 -10.91 -16.11 -8.07
C ILE A 8 -10.48 -14.70 -7.71
N VAL A 9 -10.73 -14.28 -6.46
CA VAL A 9 -10.27 -13.03 -5.87
C VAL A 9 -9.37 -13.35 -4.67
N ILE A 10 -8.13 -12.88 -4.69
CA ILE A 10 -7.18 -13.10 -3.60
C ILE A 10 -7.06 -11.82 -2.79
N GLY A 11 -7.64 -11.82 -1.59
CA GLY A 11 -7.70 -10.68 -0.68
C GLY A 11 -9.11 -10.13 -0.48
N SER A 12 -9.40 -9.74 0.77
CA SER A 12 -10.69 -9.23 1.24
C SER A 12 -10.66 -7.73 1.61
N GLY A 13 -9.68 -6.99 1.08
CA GLY A 13 -9.66 -5.53 1.15
C GLY A 13 -10.69 -4.88 0.22
N ILE A 14 -10.75 -3.54 0.22
CA ILE A 14 -11.71 -2.77 -0.58
C ILE A 14 -11.75 -3.17 -2.05
N ALA A 15 -10.59 -3.38 -2.69
CA ALA A 15 -10.51 -3.76 -4.10
C ALA A 15 -11.10 -5.15 -4.36
N GLY A 16 -10.76 -6.13 -3.52
CA GLY A 16 -11.26 -7.51 -3.66
C GLY A 16 -12.77 -7.62 -3.42
N LEU A 17 -13.28 -7.01 -2.35
CA LEU A 17 -14.71 -7.02 -2.05
C LEU A 17 -15.52 -6.28 -3.11
N ARG A 18 -15.02 -5.11 -3.59
CA ARG A 18 -15.68 -4.37 -4.67
C ARG A 18 -15.76 -5.17 -5.97
N ALA A 19 -14.66 -5.86 -6.31
CA ALA A 19 -14.63 -6.75 -7.47
C ALA A 19 -15.59 -7.93 -7.31
N ALA A 20 -15.61 -8.59 -6.16
CA ALA A 20 -16.50 -9.72 -5.88
C ALA A 20 -17.99 -9.33 -6.01
N ILE A 21 -18.37 -8.14 -5.50
CA ILE A 21 -19.73 -7.61 -5.66
C ILE A 21 -20.11 -7.44 -7.14
N ALA A 22 -19.18 -6.92 -7.96
CA ALA A 22 -19.43 -6.72 -9.39
C ALA A 22 -19.48 -8.03 -10.19
N LEU A 23 -18.73 -9.06 -9.77
CA LEU A 23 -18.68 -10.37 -10.43
C LEU A 23 -19.82 -11.31 -10.04
N ALA A 24 -20.39 -11.12 -8.85
CA ALA A 24 -21.43 -12.01 -8.31
C ALA A 24 -22.67 -12.20 -9.21
N PRO A 25 -23.15 -11.21 -9.97
CA PRO A 25 -24.28 -11.38 -10.91
C PRO A 25 -23.94 -12.22 -12.14
N VAL A 26 -22.66 -12.37 -12.48
CA VAL A 26 -22.22 -12.97 -13.77
C VAL A 26 -21.48 -14.30 -13.60
N GLY A 27 -21.22 -14.74 -12.38
CA GLY A 27 -20.55 -16.02 -12.14
C GLY A 27 -20.32 -16.33 -10.67
N ARG A 28 -19.77 -17.53 -10.43
CA ARG A 28 -19.37 -17.98 -9.10
C ARG A 28 -18.00 -17.41 -8.75
N VAL A 29 -17.90 -16.76 -7.59
CA VAL A 29 -16.67 -16.11 -7.12
C VAL A 29 -16.15 -16.84 -5.88
N LEU A 30 -14.86 -17.15 -5.89
CA LEU A 30 -14.14 -17.65 -4.71
C LEU A 30 -13.20 -16.55 -4.21
N ILE A 31 -13.44 -16.06 -2.99
CA ILE A 31 -12.53 -15.16 -2.29
C ILE A 31 -11.61 -15.99 -1.41
N LEU A 32 -10.30 -15.80 -1.57
CA LEU A 32 -9.28 -16.40 -0.72
C LEU A 32 -8.64 -15.33 0.16
N THR A 33 -8.66 -15.51 1.47
CA THR A 33 -8.00 -14.60 2.41
C THR A 33 -7.17 -15.37 3.44
N LYS A 34 -5.92 -14.93 3.68
CA LYS A 34 -4.97 -15.64 4.55
C LYS A 34 -5.23 -15.45 6.05
N ALA A 35 -6.16 -14.59 6.41
CA ALA A 35 -6.60 -14.32 7.79
C ALA A 35 -8.12 -14.17 7.83
N GLU A 36 -8.66 -13.61 8.91
CA GLU A 36 -10.05 -13.19 8.95
C GLU A 36 -10.34 -12.13 7.88
N PRO A 37 -11.53 -12.14 7.26
CA PRO A 37 -11.85 -11.24 6.14
C PRO A 37 -11.76 -9.75 6.47
N THR A 38 -11.92 -9.39 7.73
CA THR A 38 -11.84 -8.00 8.23
C THR A 38 -10.41 -7.55 8.50
N GLU A 39 -9.44 -8.49 8.54
CA GLU A 39 -8.03 -8.19 8.76
C GLU A 39 -7.37 -7.75 7.45
N SER A 40 -7.38 -6.44 7.20
CA SER A 40 -6.85 -5.85 5.97
C SER A 40 -6.37 -4.41 6.20
N ASN A 41 -5.49 -3.89 5.33
CA ASN A 41 -5.10 -2.47 5.35
C ASN A 41 -6.32 -1.55 5.29
N THR A 42 -7.40 -1.95 4.59
CA THR A 42 -8.67 -1.21 4.55
C THR A 42 -9.24 -0.99 5.94
N GLY A 43 -9.31 -2.03 6.77
CA GLY A 43 -9.84 -1.93 8.13
C GLY A 43 -9.01 -1.03 9.06
N TYR A 44 -7.74 -0.84 8.76
CA TYR A 44 -6.81 0.00 9.54
C TYR A 44 -6.72 1.45 9.03
N ALA A 45 -7.34 1.78 7.90
CA ALA A 45 -7.32 3.13 7.35
C ALA A 45 -8.14 4.09 8.22
N GLN A 46 -7.47 5.09 8.80
CA GLN A 46 -8.05 6.04 9.77
C GLN A 46 -8.56 7.32 9.10
N GLY A 47 -7.82 7.87 8.13
CA GLY A 47 -8.07 9.18 7.53
C GLY A 47 -9.43 9.24 6.82
N GLY A 48 -9.47 8.90 5.55
CA GLY A 48 -10.70 8.96 4.78
C GLY A 48 -10.54 8.48 3.35
N ILE A 49 -11.55 8.79 2.54
CA ILE A 49 -11.54 8.58 1.10
C ILE A 49 -11.65 9.95 0.41
N ALA A 50 -10.66 10.27 -0.44
CA ALA A 50 -10.65 11.52 -1.19
C ALA A 50 -11.59 11.42 -2.38
N VAL A 51 -12.49 12.41 -2.54
CA VAL A 51 -13.43 12.45 -3.66
C VAL A 51 -13.92 13.87 -3.91
N ALA A 52 -13.98 14.28 -5.16
CA ALA A 52 -14.46 15.60 -5.56
C ALA A 52 -16.00 15.64 -5.58
N LEU A 53 -16.62 16.06 -4.48
CA LEU A 53 -18.08 16.18 -4.32
C LEU A 53 -18.53 17.57 -3.86
N GLY A 54 -17.60 18.50 -3.64
CA GLY A 54 -17.92 19.85 -3.17
C GLY A 54 -18.17 20.83 -4.31
N ASP A 55 -18.94 21.88 -4.02
CA ASP A 55 -19.15 22.99 -4.95
C ASP A 55 -17.84 23.78 -5.21
N ASP A 56 -16.88 23.67 -4.31
CA ASP A 56 -15.53 24.25 -4.33
C ASP A 56 -14.46 23.29 -4.88
N ASP A 57 -14.86 22.13 -5.41
CA ASP A 57 -13.97 21.07 -5.87
C ASP A 57 -14.39 20.54 -7.25
N SER A 58 -13.47 19.87 -7.95
CA SER A 58 -13.72 19.24 -9.22
C SER A 58 -12.78 18.05 -9.45
N PRO A 59 -13.13 17.10 -10.35
CA PRO A 59 -12.20 16.07 -10.78
C PRO A 59 -10.87 16.64 -11.29
N ASP A 60 -10.89 17.76 -12.02
CA ASP A 60 -9.67 18.42 -12.52
C ASP A 60 -8.78 18.90 -11.38
N LEU A 61 -9.35 19.51 -10.35
CA LEU A 61 -8.59 19.97 -9.19
C LEU A 61 -8.02 18.79 -8.38
N HIS A 62 -8.79 17.72 -8.23
CA HIS A 62 -8.33 16.48 -7.60
C HIS A 62 -7.21 15.81 -8.43
N ALA A 63 -7.34 15.80 -9.77
CA ALA A 63 -6.27 15.32 -10.65
C ALA A 63 -4.99 16.13 -10.50
N ALA A 64 -5.09 17.47 -10.49
CA ALA A 64 -3.93 18.35 -10.34
C ALA A 64 -3.18 18.10 -9.00
N ASP A 65 -3.91 17.96 -7.88
CA ASP A 65 -3.31 17.63 -6.58
C ASP A 65 -2.64 16.26 -6.60
N THR A 66 -3.27 15.27 -7.25
CA THR A 66 -2.74 13.91 -7.37
C THR A 66 -1.45 13.88 -8.19
N ILE A 67 -1.43 14.52 -9.37
CA ILE A 67 -0.26 14.61 -10.26
C ILE A 67 0.89 15.36 -9.57
N LYS A 68 0.58 16.46 -8.88
CA LYS A 68 1.57 17.21 -8.11
C LYS A 68 2.21 16.37 -7.01
N ALA A 69 1.39 15.60 -6.27
CA ALA A 69 1.89 14.71 -5.21
C ALA A 69 2.76 13.58 -5.76
N GLY A 70 2.43 13.05 -6.94
CA GLY A 70 3.16 11.95 -7.58
C GLY A 70 4.50 12.32 -8.20
N ASP A 71 4.93 13.58 -8.06
CA ASP A 71 6.28 14.10 -8.37
C ASP A 71 6.77 13.74 -9.78
N GLY A 72 5.89 13.89 -10.78
CA GLY A 72 6.20 13.76 -12.21
C GLY A 72 6.17 12.33 -12.76
N LEU A 73 5.76 11.32 -11.99
CA LEU A 73 5.66 9.93 -12.44
C LEU A 73 4.22 9.37 -12.45
N CYS A 74 3.20 10.22 -12.31
CA CYS A 74 1.83 9.75 -12.48
C CYS A 74 1.54 9.42 -13.95
N ASP A 75 0.78 8.35 -14.17
CA ASP A 75 0.04 8.16 -15.42
C ASP A 75 -1.22 9.04 -15.38
N GLU A 76 -1.22 10.12 -16.15
CA GLU A 76 -2.33 11.09 -16.14
C GLU A 76 -3.67 10.45 -16.54
N ASN A 77 -3.66 9.45 -17.42
CA ASN A 77 -4.88 8.74 -17.79
C ASN A 77 -5.41 7.89 -16.62
N ALA A 78 -4.54 7.24 -15.87
CA ALA A 78 -4.94 6.49 -14.67
C ALA A 78 -5.46 7.45 -13.58
N VAL A 79 -4.84 8.62 -13.42
CA VAL A 79 -5.34 9.67 -12.51
C VAL A 79 -6.73 10.15 -12.95
N ARG A 80 -6.94 10.42 -14.25
CA ARG A 80 -8.26 10.80 -14.78
C ARG A 80 -9.32 9.76 -14.50
N VAL A 81 -9.03 8.48 -14.76
CA VAL A 81 -9.93 7.38 -14.42
C VAL A 81 -10.30 7.40 -12.93
N LEU A 82 -9.31 7.57 -12.05
CA LEU A 82 -9.55 7.62 -10.60
C LEU A 82 -10.52 8.73 -10.21
N VAL A 83 -10.23 9.96 -10.63
CA VAL A 83 -10.97 11.14 -10.16
C VAL A 83 -12.34 11.31 -10.81
N GLU A 84 -12.52 10.86 -12.05
CA GLU A 84 -13.79 10.93 -12.78
C GLU A 84 -14.76 9.81 -12.37
N GLN A 85 -14.23 8.59 -12.12
CA GLN A 85 -15.04 7.45 -11.70
C GLN A 85 -15.19 7.34 -10.18
N GLY A 86 -14.41 8.10 -9.42
CA GLY A 86 -14.47 8.13 -7.96
C GLY A 86 -15.84 8.53 -7.41
N PRO A 87 -16.43 9.67 -7.82
CA PRO A 87 -17.69 10.16 -7.28
C PRO A 87 -18.85 9.15 -7.36
N PRO A 88 -19.17 8.52 -8.52
CA PRO A 88 -20.25 7.52 -8.58
C PRO A 88 -19.98 6.29 -7.69
N TYR A 89 -18.74 5.80 -7.59
CA TYR A 89 -18.45 4.64 -6.74
C TYR A 89 -18.51 4.99 -5.24
N VAL A 90 -18.16 6.21 -4.86
CA VAL A 90 -18.33 6.66 -3.47
C VAL A 90 -19.83 6.84 -3.16
N GLN A 91 -20.63 7.30 -4.13
CA GLN A 91 -22.08 7.36 -3.97
C GLN A 91 -22.68 5.97 -3.76
N GLU A 92 -22.20 4.92 -4.47
CA GLU A 92 -22.62 3.54 -4.21
C GLU A 92 -22.33 3.12 -2.74
N LEU A 93 -21.17 3.51 -2.17
CA LEU A 93 -20.91 3.23 -0.75
C LEU A 93 -21.92 3.91 0.18
N VAL A 94 -22.30 5.14 -0.13
CA VAL A 94 -23.34 5.87 0.62
C VAL A 94 -24.68 5.15 0.52
N ASP A 95 -25.06 4.74 -0.69
CA ASP A 95 -26.34 4.04 -0.99
C ASP A 95 -26.38 2.66 -0.31
N TRP A 96 -25.23 2.01 -0.14
CA TRP A 96 -25.10 0.75 0.58
C TRP A 96 -25.08 0.92 2.10
N GLY A 97 -25.15 2.18 2.61
CA GLY A 97 -25.28 2.48 4.02
C GLY A 97 -23.98 2.72 4.77
N THR A 98 -22.95 3.24 4.07
CA THR A 98 -21.75 3.75 4.75
C THR A 98 -22.08 5.00 5.56
N ARG A 99 -21.73 4.98 6.84
CA ARG A 99 -22.03 6.05 7.80
C ARG A 99 -20.89 7.06 7.81
N PHE A 100 -20.73 7.82 6.73
CA PHE A 100 -19.84 8.97 6.75
C PHE A 100 -20.37 10.07 7.66
N ASP A 101 -19.47 10.82 8.27
CA ASP A 101 -19.81 11.97 9.11
C ASP A 101 -20.55 13.04 8.28
N ARG A 102 -21.47 13.75 8.95
CA ARG A 102 -22.26 14.80 8.35
C ARG A 102 -22.11 16.09 9.13
N ASP A 103 -22.17 17.21 8.42
CA ASP A 103 -22.24 18.53 9.04
C ASP A 103 -23.63 18.83 9.65
N ALA A 104 -23.78 20.02 10.23
CA ALA A 104 -25.03 20.45 10.84
C ALA A 104 -26.22 20.51 9.86
N ASP A 105 -25.93 20.69 8.56
CA ASP A 105 -26.94 20.76 7.48
C ASP A 105 -27.28 19.37 6.92
N GLY A 106 -26.66 18.31 7.46
CA GLY A 106 -26.85 16.93 7.03
C GLY A 106 -26.08 16.55 5.76
N ARG A 107 -25.23 17.43 5.22
CA ARG A 107 -24.32 17.15 4.10
C ARG A 107 -23.13 16.32 4.58
N LEU A 108 -22.51 15.57 3.65
CA LEU A 108 -21.28 14.82 3.95
C LEU A 108 -20.16 15.75 4.40
N SER A 109 -19.64 15.52 5.60
CA SER A 109 -18.52 16.28 6.15
C SER A 109 -17.23 15.95 5.43
N ARG A 110 -16.43 16.98 5.11
CA ARG A 110 -15.18 16.84 4.36
C ARG A 110 -14.00 17.38 5.17
N GLY A 111 -13.03 16.52 5.41
CA GLY A 111 -11.74 16.89 6.00
C GLY A 111 -10.75 17.38 4.96
N ARG A 112 -9.66 18.01 5.43
CA ARG A 112 -8.48 18.34 4.62
C ARG A 112 -7.28 17.57 5.15
N GLU A 113 -6.54 16.94 4.25
CA GLU A 113 -5.24 16.35 4.56
C GLU A 113 -4.15 17.07 3.77
N ALA A 114 -2.87 16.81 4.10
CA ALA A 114 -1.74 17.49 3.46
C ALA A 114 -1.74 17.29 1.93
N ALA A 115 -1.22 18.27 1.22
CA ALA A 115 -1.14 18.34 -0.24
C ALA A 115 -2.49 18.41 -0.98
N HIS A 116 -3.64 18.39 -0.29
CA HIS A 116 -4.93 18.73 -0.90
C HIS A 116 -5.14 20.23 -0.95
N SER A 117 -5.53 20.76 -2.09
CA SER A 117 -5.85 22.19 -2.27
C SER A 117 -7.15 22.59 -1.55
N VAL A 118 -8.13 21.67 -1.47
CA VAL A 118 -9.45 21.88 -0.84
C VAL A 118 -9.83 20.72 0.10
N ARG A 119 -10.92 20.91 0.86
CA ARG A 119 -11.50 19.86 1.69
C ARG A 119 -12.28 18.87 0.82
N ARG A 120 -11.78 17.64 0.65
CA ARG A 120 -12.45 16.59 -0.15
C ARG A 120 -12.46 15.21 0.49
N VAL A 121 -11.91 15.05 1.67
CA VAL A 121 -11.75 13.75 2.32
C VAL A 121 -12.99 13.42 3.13
N LEU A 122 -13.81 12.48 2.68
CA LEU A 122 -14.93 11.93 3.45
C LEU A 122 -14.39 11.00 4.54
N HIS A 123 -14.99 11.07 5.73
CA HIS A 123 -14.53 10.30 6.88
C HIS A 123 -15.69 9.78 7.73
N ALA A 124 -15.42 8.74 8.52
CA ALA A 124 -16.29 8.20 9.56
C ALA A 124 -15.48 8.19 10.87
N GLY A 125 -15.50 9.31 11.60
CA GLY A 125 -14.59 9.56 12.70
C GLY A 125 -13.14 9.42 12.25
N ASP A 126 -12.36 8.62 12.98
CA ASP A 126 -10.99 8.22 12.67
C ASP A 126 -10.87 6.71 12.35
N ALA A 127 -11.95 6.11 11.81
CA ALA A 127 -12.01 4.69 11.47
C ALA A 127 -12.73 4.44 10.12
N THR A 128 -12.52 5.33 9.14
CA THR A 128 -13.23 5.33 7.86
C THR A 128 -13.11 4.01 7.11
N GLY A 129 -11.92 3.45 7.07
CA GLY A 129 -11.70 2.17 6.38
C GLY A 129 -12.45 1.01 7.03
N ARG A 130 -12.59 1.00 8.36
CA ARG A 130 -13.39 -0.01 9.08
C ARG A 130 -14.86 0.07 8.69
N GLU A 131 -15.41 1.27 8.58
CA GLU A 131 -16.80 1.47 8.19
C GLU A 131 -17.05 1.06 6.74
N ILE A 132 -16.16 1.40 5.81
CA ILE A 132 -16.22 0.96 4.41
C ILE A 132 -16.12 -0.57 4.32
N ALA A 133 -15.17 -1.18 5.03
CA ALA A 133 -15.01 -2.63 5.06
C ALA A 133 -16.26 -3.34 5.59
N ARG A 134 -16.88 -2.78 6.64
CA ARG A 134 -18.14 -3.30 7.19
C ARG A 134 -19.24 -3.36 6.12
N VAL A 135 -19.44 -2.28 5.39
CA VAL A 135 -20.48 -2.20 4.36
C VAL A 135 -20.22 -3.16 3.22
N LEU A 136 -19.01 -3.16 2.69
CA LEU A 136 -18.63 -4.06 1.58
C LEU A 136 -18.76 -5.53 1.99
N TRP A 137 -18.32 -5.87 3.21
CA TRP A 137 -18.42 -7.23 3.72
C TRP A 137 -19.89 -7.66 3.93
N THR A 138 -20.73 -6.76 4.46
CA THR A 138 -22.18 -7.02 4.57
C THR A 138 -22.77 -7.34 3.20
N ARG A 139 -22.46 -6.54 2.18
CA ARG A 139 -22.94 -6.80 0.81
C ARG A 139 -22.47 -8.13 0.25
N VAL A 140 -21.18 -8.46 0.42
CA VAL A 140 -20.62 -9.74 -0.06
C VAL A 140 -21.30 -10.93 0.63
N SER A 141 -21.55 -10.85 1.95
CA SER A 141 -22.15 -11.94 2.71
C SER A 141 -23.58 -12.28 2.31
N GLU A 142 -24.30 -11.36 1.66
CA GLU A 142 -25.65 -11.57 1.13
C GLU A 142 -25.65 -12.27 -0.25
N LEU A 143 -24.50 -12.36 -0.93
CA LEU A 143 -24.39 -12.86 -2.30
C LEU A 143 -24.15 -14.37 -2.34
N LYS A 144 -25.15 -15.14 -2.74
CA LYS A 144 -25.10 -16.63 -2.78
C LYS A 144 -24.07 -17.17 -3.78
N SER A 145 -23.68 -16.40 -4.79
CA SER A 145 -22.67 -16.78 -5.79
C SER A 145 -21.24 -16.52 -5.32
N VAL A 146 -21.05 -15.90 -4.14
CA VAL A 146 -19.73 -15.64 -3.57
C VAL A 146 -19.46 -16.60 -2.42
N GLU A 147 -18.34 -17.30 -2.49
CA GLU A 147 -17.83 -18.15 -1.43
C GLU A 147 -16.51 -17.60 -0.91
N THR A 148 -16.28 -17.63 0.39
CA THR A 148 -15.04 -17.15 1.00
C THR A 148 -14.34 -18.28 1.74
N ALA A 149 -13.06 -18.47 1.47
CA ALA A 149 -12.17 -19.34 2.22
C ALA A 149 -11.22 -18.48 3.07
N ASN A 150 -11.47 -18.46 4.37
CA ASN A 150 -10.64 -17.79 5.35
C ASN A 150 -9.42 -18.66 5.70
N HIS A 151 -8.35 -18.03 6.20
CA HIS A 151 -7.10 -18.72 6.54
C HIS A 151 -6.56 -19.57 5.38
N ALA A 152 -6.82 -19.13 4.14
CA ALA A 152 -6.35 -19.75 2.91
C ALA A 152 -5.08 -19.03 2.43
N LEU A 153 -3.94 -19.68 2.58
CA LEU A 153 -2.65 -19.15 2.14
C LEU A 153 -2.38 -19.56 0.67
N VAL A 154 -2.47 -18.60 -0.24
CA VAL A 154 -2.08 -18.84 -1.65
C VAL A 154 -0.56 -18.89 -1.73
N THR A 155 -0.04 -19.99 -2.31
CA THR A 155 1.39 -20.30 -2.44
C THR A 155 1.88 -20.25 -3.88
N GLY A 156 0.98 -20.27 -4.87
CA GLY A 156 1.36 -20.21 -6.27
C GLY A 156 0.18 -19.90 -7.19
N LEU A 157 0.48 -19.33 -8.34
CA LEU A 157 -0.43 -19.20 -9.47
C LEU A 157 -0.23 -20.40 -10.40
N LEU A 158 -1.31 -21.00 -10.86
CA LEU A 158 -1.27 -22.08 -11.83
C LEU A 158 -1.14 -21.48 -13.23
N VAL A 159 -0.02 -21.76 -13.90
CA VAL A 159 0.29 -21.23 -15.24
C VAL A 159 0.27 -22.36 -16.25
N GLU A 160 -0.49 -22.19 -17.34
CA GLU A 160 -0.55 -23.11 -18.48
C GLU A 160 -0.54 -22.29 -19.78
N ASN A 161 0.36 -22.62 -20.70
CA ASN A 161 0.51 -21.92 -21.98
C ASN A 161 0.62 -20.39 -21.81
N ASP A 162 1.53 -19.95 -20.94
CA ASP A 162 1.78 -18.53 -20.59
C ASP A 162 0.54 -17.78 -20.10
N ARG A 163 -0.40 -18.46 -19.49
CA ARG A 163 -1.63 -17.91 -18.94
C ARG A 163 -1.86 -18.42 -17.53
N VAL A 164 -2.32 -17.54 -16.64
CA VAL A 164 -2.81 -17.92 -15.31
C VAL A 164 -4.21 -18.53 -15.44
N VAL A 165 -4.37 -19.77 -14.94
CA VAL A 165 -5.61 -20.56 -15.01
C VAL A 165 -6.17 -20.89 -13.63
N GLY A 166 -5.57 -20.38 -12.57
CA GLY A 166 -6.00 -20.63 -11.20
C GLY A 166 -4.90 -20.43 -10.18
N VAL A 167 -5.10 -21.01 -9.00
CA VAL A 167 -4.22 -20.84 -7.83
C VAL A 167 -4.01 -22.16 -7.10
N ARG A 168 -2.85 -22.29 -6.46
CA ARG A 168 -2.56 -23.27 -5.41
C ARG A 168 -2.57 -22.57 -4.06
N PHE A 169 -3.21 -23.18 -3.06
CA PHE A 169 -3.29 -22.61 -1.72
C PHE A 169 -3.38 -23.71 -0.66
N TYR A 170 -3.04 -23.38 0.59
CA TYR A 170 -3.39 -24.19 1.75
C TYR A 170 -4.71 -23.72 2.33
N ASP A 171 -5.62 -24.65 2.60
CA ASP A 171 -6.87 -24.34 3.30
C ASP A 171 -6.62 -24.12 4.82
N GLN A 172 -7.67 -23.75 5.55
CA GLN A 172 -7.59 -23.51 7.01
C GLN A 172 -7.10 -24.71 7.84
N LEU A 173 -7.15 -25.91 7.29
CA LEU A 173 -6.66 -27.14 7.93
C LEU A 173 -5.22 -27.48 7.51
N GLY A 174 -4.60 -26.63 6.68
CA GLY A 174 -3.24 -26.84 6.18
C GLY A 174 -3.15 -27.83 5.00
N PHE A 175 -4.26 -28.24 4.39
CA PHE A 175 -4.23 -29.13 3.23
C PHE A 175 -4.03 -28.33 1.93
N PRO A 176 -3.15 -28.79 1.02
CA PRO A 176 -2.97 -28.16 -0.28
C PRO A 176 -4.22 -28.36 -1.15
N ARG A 177 -4.62 -27.28 -1.84
CA ARG A 177 -5.76 -27.22 -2.74
C ARG A 177 -5.38 -26.48 -4.01
N ASP A 178 -5.94 -26.89 -5.12
CA ASP A 178 -5.91 -26.16 -6.39
C ASP A 178 -7.34 -25.71 -6.71
N ALA A 179 -7.47 -24.45 -7.14
CA ALA A 179 -8.72 -23.92 -7.68
C ALA A 179 -8.44 -23.34 -9.07
N ARG A 180 -9.30 -23.66 -10.05
CA ARG A 180 -9.20 -23.19 -11.43
C ARG A 180 -10.31 -22.21 -11.74
N ALA A 181 -9.99 -21.16 -12.50
CA ALA A 181 -10.94 -20.11 -12.89
C ALA A 181 -10.61 -19.51 -14.27
N LYS A 182 -11.58 -18.81 -14.84
CA LYS A 182 -11.41 -18.04 -16.09
C LYS A 182 -10.42 -16.89 -15.92
N ALA A 183 -10.48 -16.21 -14.75
CA ALA A 183 -9.61 -15.11 -14.39
C ALA A 183 -9.36 -15.08 -12.87
N THR A 184 -8.18 -14.59 -12.48
CA THR A 184 -7.74 -14.44 -11.09
C THR A 184 -7.36 -12.98 -10.83
N LEU A 185 -7.91 -12.39 -9.76
CA LEU A 185 -7.59 -11.04 -9.31
C LEU A 185 -6.70 -11.09 -8.06
N LEU A 186 -5.55 -10.45 -8.12
CA LEU A 186 -4.75 -10.10 -6.94
C LEU A 186 -5.30 -8.80 -6.33
N ALA A 187 -5.78 -8.89 -5.09
CA ALA A 187 -6.23 -7.76 -4.27
C ALA A 187 -5.64 -7.86 -2.85
N THR A 188 -4.38 -8.29 -2.79
CA THR A 188 -3.70 -8.76 -1.58
C THR A 188 -3.13 -7.65 -0.70
N GLY A 189 -3.28 -6.39 -1.11
CA GLY A 189 -2.73 -5.23 -0.40
C GLY A 189 -1.21 -5.12 -0.56
N GLY A 190 -0.60 -4.27 0.26
CA GLY A 190 0.79 -3.87 0.12
C GLY A 190 1.80 -4.73 0.88
N ALA A 191 3.00 -4.18 1.05
CA ALA A 191 4.17 -4.88 1.57
C ALA A 191 4.86 -4.16 2.75
N GLY A 192 4.14 -3.35 3.54
CA GLY A 192 4.76 -2.58 4.63
C GLY A 192 5.46 -3.46 5.68
N ARG A 193 5.05 -4.71 5.83
CA ARG A 193 5.69 -5.69 6.74
C ARG A 193 7.07 -6.18 6.30
N VAL A 194 7.55 -5.74 5.17
CA VAL A 194 8.95 -5.90 4.76
C VAL A 194 9.89 -5.04 5.62
N PHE A 195 9.36 -3.98 6.25
CA PHE A 195 10.09 -3.09 7.15
C PHE A 195 9.77 -3.38 8.61
N ARG A 196 10.76 -3.17 9.51
CA ARG A 196 10.59 -3.35 10.94
C ARG A 196 9.53 -2.40 11.51
N GLU A 197 9.64 -1.12 11.18
CA GLU A 197 8.72 -0.09 11.64
C GLU A 197 7.65 0.14 10.56
N THR A 198 6.42 -0.27 10.83
CA THR A 198 5.30 -0.14 9.88
C THR A 198 3.97 0.02 10.61
N THR A 199 3.09 0.84 10.03
CA THR A 199 1.70 1.00 10.48
C THR A 199 0.77 -0.08 9.93
N ASN A 200 1.28 -0.97 9.08
CA ASN A 200 0.46 -1.98 8.41
C ASN A 200 0.17 -3.19 9.31
N PRO A 201 -1.00 -3.84 9.12
CA PRO A 201 -1.36 -5.07 9.84
C PRO A 201 -0.41 -6.22 9.51
N PRO A 202 -0.39 -7.29 10.32
CA PRO A 202 0.47 -8.47 10.11
C PRO A 202 0.33 -9.11 8.73
N VAL A 203 -0.81 -8.95 8.08
CA VAL A 203 -1.11 -9.54 6.77
C VAL A 203 -0.47 -8.80 5.58
N ALA A 204 0.06 -7.59 5.75
CA ALA A 204 0.61 -6.77 4.66
C ALA A 204 2.07 -7.16 4.30
N THR A 205 2.29 -8.38 3.84
CA THR A 205 3.62 -9.00 3.61
C THR A 205 4.07 -9.00 2.15
N GLY A 206 3.26 -8.47 1.22
CA GLY A 206 3.60 -8.38 -0.20
C GLY A 206 3.43 -9.67 -0.99
N ASP A 207 2.73 -10.68 -0.45
CA ASP A 207 2.61 -11.99 -1.10
C ASP A 207 2.12 -11.92 -2.55
N GLY A 208 1.17 -11.02 -2.86
CA GLY A 208 0.65 -10.90 -4.23
C GLY A 208 1.69 -10.42 -5.24
N VAL A 209 2.59 -9.52 -4.83
CA VAL A 209 3.71 -9.07 -5.67
C VAL A 209 4.66 -10.24 -5.93
N ALA A 210 5.01 -11.02 -4.89
CA ALA A 210 5.85 -12.20 -5.04
C ALA A 210 5.21 -13.26 -5.94
N LEU A 211 3.93 -13.57 -5.73
CA LEU A 211 3.17 -14.54 -6.54
C LEU A 211 3.13 -14.14 -8.02
N ALA A 212 2.85 -12.87 -8.30
CA ALA A 212 2.82 -12.33 -9.66
C ALA A 212 4.20 -12.42 -10.33
N PHE A 213 5.26 -11.99 -9.63
CA PHE A 213 6.63 -12.06 -10.12
C PHE A 213 7.06 -13.50 -10.42
N HIS A 214 6.80 -14.45 -9.53
CA HIS A 214 7.13 -15.86 -9.74
C HIS A 214 6.34 -16.51 -10.89
N ALA A 215 5.15 -15.99 -11.19
CA ALA A 215 4.35 -16.44 -12.34
C ALA A 215 4.81 -15.81 -13.67
N GLY A 216 5.78 -14.89 -13.66
CA GLY A 216 6.30 -14.19 -14.83
C GLY A 216 5.63 -12.85 -15.13
N ALA A 217 4.76 -12.35 -14.25
CA ALA A 217 4.22 -11.00 -14.40
C ALA A 217 5.28 -9.94 -14.05
N ARG A 218 5.24 -8.81 -14.78
CA ARG A 218 6.10 -7.67 -14.49
C ARG A 218 5.64 -6.94 -13.23
N VAL A 219 6.63 -6.41 -12.50
CA VAL A 219 6.43 -5.51 -11.36
C VAL A 219 7.12 -4.19 -11.65
N GLU A 220 6.59 -3.08 -11.13
CA GLU A 220 6.99 -1.73 -11.48
C GLU A 220 7.11 -0.84 -10.24
N ASP A 221 8.10 0.06 -10.21
CA ASP A 221 8.25 1.19 -9.27
C ASP A 221 8.32 0.79 -7.79
N LEU A 222 8.85 -0.38 -7.47
CA LEU A 222 8.89 -0.91 -6.11
C LEU A 222 9.81 -0.12 -5.15
N GLU A 223 10.69 0.75 -5.66
CA GLU A 223 11.51 1.65 -4.85
C GLU A 223 10.71 2.73 -4.12
N PHE A 224 9.48 3.03 -4.57
CA PHE A 224 8.63 4.06 -3.96
C PHE A 224 7.80 3.49 -2.83
N VAL A 225 8.33 3.65 -1.62
CA VAL A 225 7.67 3.25 -0.37
C VAL A 225 7.42 4.50 0.46
N GLN A 226 6.17 4.84 0.68
CA GLN A 226 5.77 5.98 1.50
C GLN A 226 5.90 5.64 2.99
N PHE A 227 6.66 6.45 3.72
CA PHE A 227 6.73 6.40 5.17
C PHE A 227 5.76 7.43 5.75
N HIS A 228 4.79 6.98 6.57
CA HIS A 228 3.92 7.90 7.28
C HIS A 228 4.71 8.60 8.38
N PRO A 229 4.68 9.93 8.45
CA PRO A 229 5.52 10.68 9.39
C PRO A 229 5.15 10.45 10.86
N THR A 230 3.86 10.26 11.15
CA THR A 230 3.32 10.24 12.51
C THR A 230 2.74 8.86 12.87
N ALA A 231 3.61 7.87 13.10
CA ALA A 231 3.25 6.65 13.81
C ALA A 231 3.62 6.78 15.30
N LEU A 232 2.79 6.24 16.19
CA LEU A 232 3.04 6.25 17.63
C LEU A 232 4.42 5.65 17.94
N ASN A 233 5.25 6.38 18.68
CA ASN A 233 6.64 6.02 18.96
C ASN A 233 6.90 5.86 20.47
N VAL A 234 6.10 5.00 21.10
CA VAL A 234 6.25 4.63 22.51
C VAL A 234 6.99 3.29 22.60
N PRO A 235 8.03 3.13 23.42
CA PRO A 235 8.72 1.86 23.58
C PRO A 235 7.77 0.73 24.00
N GLY A 236 7.81 -0.40 23.29
CA GLY A 236 6.94 -1.55 23.54
C GLY A 236 5.52 -1.44 22.99
N ALA A 237 5.09 -0.28 22.48
CA ALA A 237 3.81 -0.12 21.79
C ALA A 237 3.90 -0.51 20.31
N PRO A 238 2.78 -0.94 19.67
CA PRO A 238 2.73 -1.09 18.23
C PRO A 238 2.87 0.27 17.54
N ARG A 239 3.42 0.29 16.31
CA ARG A 239 3.47 1.49 15.47
C ARG A 239 2.06 1.84 14.96
N PHE A 240 1.21 2.28 15.88
CA PHE A 240 -0.15 2.67 15.58
C PHE A 240 -0.15 3.99 14.76
N LEU A 241 -0.98 4.03 13.73
CA LEU A 241 -1.11 5.23 12.90
C LEU A 241 -1.72 6.38 13.72
N ILE A 242 -1.03 7.51 13.77
CA ILE A 242 -1.58 8.78 14.21
C ILE A 242 -1.91 9.57 12.95
N SER A 243 -3.19 9.55 12.58
CA SER A 243 -3.69 10.03 11.29
C SER A 243 -3.21 11.43 10.93
N GLU A 244 -3.01 11.67 9.65
CA GLU A 244 -2.71 12.98 9.10
C GLU A 244 -3.82 14.01 9.33
N ALA A 245 -5.06 13.55 9.49
CA ALA A 245 -6.20 14.39 9.80
C ALA A 245 -5.98 15.25 11.07
N LEU A 246 -5.21 14.74 12.06
CA LEU A 246 -4.86 15.53 13.25
C LEU A 246 -4.05 16.77 12.88
N ARG A 247 -3.11 16.67 11.93
CA ARG A 247 -2.34 17.82 11.42
C ARG A 247 -3.22 18.72 10.54
N GLY A 248 -4.13 18.12 9.77
CA GLY A 248 -5.15 18.83 9.00
C GLY A 248 -6.09 19.69 9.86
N ASP A 249 -6.40 19.21 11.06
CA ASP A 249 -7.24 19.91 12.05
C ASP A 249 -6.43 20.83 12.97
N GLY A 250 -5.12 21.03 12.73
CA GLY A 250 -4.29 22.02 13.39
C GLY A 250 -3.23 21.46 14.35
N GLY A 251 -3.06 20.14 14.44
CA GLY A 251 -2.00 19.52 15.25
C GLY A 251 -0.61 19.96 14.79
N ARG A 252 0.31 20.19 15.73
CA ARG A 252 1.66 20.72 15.51
C ARG A 252 2.74 19.74 15.89
N LEU A 253 3.74 19.58 15.01
CA LEU A 253 4.95 18.84 15.33
C LEU A 253 5.90 19.70 16.14
N ILE A 254 6.31 19.19 17.29
CA ILE A 254 7.24 19.86 18.22
C ILE A 254 8.41 18.93 18.55
N ASN A 255 9.59 19.50 18.77
CA ASN A 255 10.76 18.78 19.25
C ASN A 255 10.73 18.58 20.78
N GLY A 256 11.74 17.90 21.33
CA GLY A 256 11.86 17.64 22.77
C GLY A 256 11.98 18.91 23.66
N ARG A 257 12.15 20.10 23.04
CA ARG A 257 12.17 21.40 23.72
C ARG A 257 10.82 22.12 23.62
N GLY A 258 9.77 21.48 23.07
CA GLY A 258 8.45 22.08 22.87
C GLY A 258 8.38 23.07 21.70
N GLN A 259 9.38 23.12 20.83
CA GLN A 259 9.45 24.08 19.73
C GLN A 259 8.87 23.48 18.45
N ALA A 260 7.94 24.17 17.78
CA ALA A 260 7.50 23.83 16.44
C ALA A 260 8.67 24.04 15.45
N PHE A 261 8.89 23.07 14.55
CA PHE A 261 10.09 23.06 13.72
C PHE A 261 9.82 22.96 12.22
N MET A 262 8.66 22.51 11.79
CA MET A 262 8.40 22.17 10.39
C MET A 262 8.60 23.33 9.41
N THR A 263 8.31 24.56 9.80
CA THR A 263 8.51 25.77 8.96
C THR A 263 9.98 26.05 8.61
N ARG A 264 10.93 25.44 9.33
CA ARG A 264 12.37 25.49 8.97
C ARG A 264 12.70 24.58 7.78
N TYR A 265 11.89 23.57 7.55
CA TYR A 265 12.10 22.56 6.51
C TYR A 265 11.23 22.77 5.26
N HIS A 266 10.01 23.31 5.44
CA HIS A 266 9.09 23.52 4.33
C HIS A 266 8.12 24.68 4.62
N PRO A 267 7.77 25.53 3.62
CA PRO A 267 6.87 26.66 3.80
C PRO A 267 5.46 26.26 4.25
N ASP A 268 4.95 25.09 3.81
CA ASP A 268 3.64 24.59 4.21
C ASP A 268 3.63 23.99 5.64
N GLY A 269 4.78 24.00 6.35
CA GLY A 269 4.89 23.54 7.72
C GLY A 269 4.40 22.10 7.93
N ASP A 270 3.52 21.91 8.91
CA ASP A 270 2.97 20.58 9.27
C ASP A 270 2.10 19.95 8.18
N LEU A 271 1.68 20.71 7.16
CA LEU A 271 0.90 20.25 6.01
C LEU A 271 1.75 20.00 4.75
N ALA A 272 3.07 20.00 4.86
CA ALA A 272 3.97 19.59 3.79
C ALA A 272 3.71 18.12 3.36
N PRO A 273 4.15 17.70 2.16
CA PRO A 273 4.05 16.30 1.72
C PRO A 273 4.64 15.31 2.73
N ARG A 274 4.07 14.11 2.80
CA ARG A 274 4.42 13.09 3.82
C ARG A 274 5.91 12.74 3.86
N ASP A 275 6.53 12.59 2.70
CA ASP A 275 7.95 12.29 2.53
C ASP A 275 8.83 13.40 3.12
N VAL A 276 8.48 14.67 2.87
CA VAL A 276 9.17 15.83 3.45
C VAL A 276 9.03 15.83 4.96
N VAL A 277 7.80 15.67 5.49
CA VAL A 277 7.57 15.66 6.94
C VAL A 277 8.31 14.50 7.61
N ALA A 278 8.29 13.31 7.02
CA ALA A 278 8.96 12.13 7.57
C ALA A 278 10.48 12.34 7.66
N ARG A 279 11.11 12.86 6.60
CA ARG A 279 12.54 13.21 6.61
C ARG A 279 12.86 14.32 7.61
N SER A 280 12.00 15.35 7.70
CA SER A 280 12.18 16.45 8.65
C SER A 280 12.14 15.98 10.10
N ILE A 281 11.24 15.06 10.45
CA ILE A 281 11.17 14.47 11.79
C ILE A 281 12.48 13.77 12.14
N VAL A 282 13.03 12.92 11.27
CA VAL A 282 14.29 12.22 11.56
C VAL A 282 15.45 13.21 11.68
N ARG A 283 15.56 14.18 10.77
CA ARG A 283 16.60 15.23 10.86
C ARG A 283 16.50 16.04 12.14
N GLU A 284 15.28 16.36 12.60
CA GLU A 284 15.07 17.08 13.86
C GLU A 284 15.46 16.21 15.06
N MET A 285 15.13 14.90 15.04
CA MET A 285 15.56 13.96 16.08
C MET A 285 17.09 13.86 16.16
N ASP A 286 17.77 13.74 15.01
CA ASP A 286 19.23 13.65 14.92
C ASP A 286 19.89 14.95 15.41
N MET A 287 19.37 16.11 15.00
CA MET A 287 19.90 17.42 15.38
C MET A 287 19.73 17.74 16.87
N THR A 288 18.60 17.31 17.46
CA THR A 288 18.29 17.62 18.87
C THR A 288 18.70 16.53 19.84
N GLY A 289 19.02 15.33 19.34
CA GLY A 289 19.31 14.13 20.14
C GLY A 289 18.09 13.63 20.93
N GLY A 290 16.86 14.01 20.53
CA GLY A 290 15.63 13.72 21.26
C GLY A 290 14.46 13.32 20.40
N SER A 291 13.35 12.95 21.04
CA SER A 291 12.12 12.57 20.36
C SER A 291 11.39 13.79 19.78
N VAL A 292 10.54 13.52 18.77
CA VAL A 292 9.57 14.45 18.20
C VAL A 292 8.17 14.06 18.65
N PHE A 293 7.31 15.04 18.83
CA PHE A 293 5.96 14.87 19.34
C PHE A 293 4.94 15.58 18.45
N LEU A 294 3.73 15.04 18.40
CA LEU A 294 2.54 15.73 17.90
C LEU A 294 1.78 16.31 19.08
N SER A 295 1.50 17.60 19.06
CA SER A 295 0.75 18.32 20.11
C SER A 295 -0.57 18.85 19.56
N LEU A 296 -1.65 18.62 20.31
CA LEU A 296 -2.99 19.18 20.07
C LEU A 296 -3.46 20.04 21.26
N SER A 297 -2.60 20.29 22.25
CA SER A 297 -2.94 20.96 23.52
C SER A 297 -3.48 22.40 23.38
N HIS A 298 -3.35 23.00 22.21
CA HIS A 298 -3.92 24.32 21.88
C HIS A 298 -5.32 24.24 21.26
N LEU A 299 -5.84 23.04 21.01
CA LEU A 299 -7.18 22.79 20.51
C LEU A 299 -8.15 22.48 21.68
N ASP A 300 -9.45 22.58 21.41
CA ASP A 300 -10.45 22.18 22.37
C ASP A 300 -10.40 20.67 22.65
N ALA A 301 -10.27 20.27 23.90
CA ALA A 301 -10.05 18.87 24.29
C ALA A 301 -11.26 17.97 23.99
N ASP A 302 -12.49 18.50 24.13
CA ASP A 302 -13.70 17.74 23.84
C ASP A 302 -13.85 17.53 22.33
N TYR A 303 -13.50 18.54 21.53
CA TYR A 303 -13.43 18.43 20.08
C TYR A 303 -12.45 17.33 19.66
N VAL A 304 -11.19 17.37 20.16
CA VAL A 304 -10.15 16.40 19.80
C VAL A 304 -10.59 14.97 20.14
N THR A 305 -11.09 14.74 21.33
CA THR A 305 -11.51 13.41 21.80
C THR A 305 -12.72 12.89 21.01
N LYS A 306 -13.68 13.76 20.68
CA LYS A 306 -14.87 13.40 19.90
C LYS A 306 -14.53 13.15 18.43
N ARG A 307 -13.61 13.91 17.86
CA ARG A 307 -13.22 13.80 16.45
C ARG A 307 -12.32 12.60 16.18
N PHE A 308 -11.45 12.21 17.14
CA PHE A 308 -10.45 11.16 17.01
C PHE A 308 -10.57 10.09 18.13
N PRO A 309 -11.74 9.43 18.29
CA PRO A 309 -12.00 8.55 19.42
C PRO A 309 -11.10 7.31 19.44
N THR A 310 -10.81 6.70 18.29
CA THR A 310 -9.96 5.50 18.19
C THR A 310 -8.51 5.83 18.52
N ILE A 311 -8.00 6.97 18.07
CA ILE A 311 -6.63 7.43 18.37
C ILE A 311 -6.52 7.82 19.85
N ALA A 312 -7.54 8.52 20.39
CA ALA A 312 -7.58 8.88 21.81
C ALA A 312 -7.59 7.63 22.70
N ASP A 313 -8.35 6.61 22.34
CA ASP A 313 -8.39 5.33 23.09
C ASP A 313 -7.03 4.62 23.05
N MET A 314 -6.36 4.58 21.89
CA MET A 314 -5.01 4.01 21.78
C MET A 314 -3.99 4.78 22.62
N CYS A 315 -4.01 6.11 22.58
CA CYS A 315 -3.14 6.93 23.42
C CYS A 315 -3.38 6.66 24.90
N ARG A 316 -4.64 6.57 25.33
CA ARG A 316 -5.03 6.27 26.72
C ARG A 316 -4.54 4.90 27.19
N GLN A 317 -4.58 3.87 26.32
CA GLN A 317 -4.02 2.55 26.62
C GLN A 317 -2.50 2.61 26.85
N MET A 318 -1.81 3.60 26.28
CA MET A 318 -0.39 3.85 26.48
C MET A 318 -0.12 4.87 27.60
N GLY A 319 -1.13 5.28 28.36
CA GLY A 319 -1.00 6.24 29.46
C GLY A 319 -0.89 7.70 29.01
N LEU A 320 -1.32 8.04 27.78
CA LEU A 320 -1.26 9.38 27.18
C LEU A 320 -2.66 9.95 26.97
N ASP A 321 -2.83 11.25 27.18
CA ASP A 321 -4.03 12.02 26.82
C ASP A 321 -3.78 12.72 25.48
N LEU A 322 -4.46 12.31 24.41
CA LEU A 322 -4.30 12.85 23.06
C LEU A 322 -4.49 14.36 23.00
N ALA A 323 -5.38 14.92 23.80
CA ALA A 323 -5.72 16.34 23.76
C ALA A 323 -4.76 17.23 24.59
N ARG A 324 -4.04 16.63 25.55
CA ARG A 324 -3.24 17.40 26.52
C ARG A 324 -1.76 17.09 26.45
N ASP A 325 -1.40 15.82 26.20
CA ASP A 325 -0.01 15.40 26.22
C ASP A 325 0.65 15.55 24.84
N PRO A 326 1.96 15.82 24.78
CA PRO A 326 2.73 15.66 23.55
C PRO A 326 2.85 14.18 23.21
N ILE A 327 2.28 13.77 22.09
CA ILE A 327 2.25 12.36 21.65
C ILE A 327 3.54 12.04 20.93
N PRO A 328 4.37 11.10 21.43
CA PRO A 328 5.61 10.70 20.74
C PRO A 328 5.31 10.10 19.38
N VAL A 329 5.90 10.64 18.33
CA VAL A 329 5.70 10.17 16.94
C VAL A 329 7.01 9.95 16.20
N GLY A 330 6.99 9.10 15.20
CA GLY A 330 8.11 8.85 14.30
C GLY A 330 7.66 8.21 13.01
N PRO A 331 8.49 8.23 11.94
CA PRO A 331 8.14 7.62 10.67
C PRO A 331 8.01 6.09 10.76
N ALA A 332 7.10 5.56 9.93
CA ALA A 332 6.94 4.11 9.73
C ALA A 332 6.48 3.82 8.29
N ALA A 333 6.90 2.69 7.72
CA ALA A 333 6.46 2.27 6.39
C ALA A 333 4.93 2.13 6.39
N HIS A 334 4.28 2.65 5.35
CA HIS A 334 2.84 2.82 5.35
C HIS A 334 2.16 2.37 4.06
N TYR A 335 2.71 2.70 2.89
CA TYR A 335 2.14 2.39 1.59
C TYR A 335 3.22 2.17 0.55
N VAL A 336 3.05 1.16 -0.33
CA VAL A 336 3.92 0.90 -1.48
C VAL A 336 3.21 1.40 -2.73
N MET A 337 3.79 2.38 -3.45
CA MET A 337 3.20 2.91 -4.67
C MET A 337 3.41 2.00 -5.87
N GLY A 338 4.55 1.33 -5.93
CA GLY A 338 4.84 0.28 -6.90
C GLY A 338 4.09 -1.01 -6.61
N GLY A 339 4.20 -1.97 -7.52
CA GLY A 339 3.51 -3.27 -7.41
C GLY A 339 3.51 -4.03 -8.72
N VAL A 340 2.52 -4.89 -8.91
CA VAL A 340 2.29 -5.58 -10.19
C VAL A 340 1.88 -4.56 -11.25
N GLU A 341 2.62 -4.51 -12.36
CA GLU A 341 2.32 -3.62 -13.49
C GLU A 341 0.93 -3.92 -14.05
N THR A 342 0.08 -2.89 -14.20
CA THR A 342 -1.27 -3.04 -14.74
C THR A 342 -1.63 -1.97 -15.77
N ASP A 343 -2.56 -2.31 -16.66
CA ASP A 343 -3.29 -1.31 -17.44
C ASP A 343 -4.42 -0.67 -16.60
N GLN A 344 -5.16 0.25 -17.21
CA GLN A 344 -6.29 0.95 -16.56
C GLN A 344 -7.48 0.02 -16.22
N TRP A 345 -7.46 -1.23 -16.63
CA TRP A 345 -8.45 -2.26 -16.35
C TRP A 345 -7.95 -3.30 -15.36
N GLY A 346 -6.78 -3.09 -14.78
CA GLY A 346 -6.13 -4.02 -13.85
C GLY A 346 -5.55 -5.27 -14.51
N ARG A 347 -5.49 -5.37 -15.86
CA ARG A 347 -4.84 -6.48 -16.53
C ARG A 347 -3.33 -6.39 -16.30
N THR A 348 -2.70 -7.52 -16.02
CA THR A 348 -1.24 -7.63 -15.88
C THR A 348 -0.58 -8.06 -17.19
N SER A 349 0.73 -8.16 -17.23
CA SER A 349 1.48 -8.73 -18.37
C SER A 349 1.19 -10.22 -18.61
N MET A 350 0.54 -10.92 -17.66
CA MET A 350 0.16 -12.33 -17.77
C MET A 350 -1.33 -12.48 -18.06
N PRO A 351 -1.74 -13.05 -19.20
CA PRO A 351 -3.14 -13.31 -19.48
C PRO A 351 -3.82 -14.12 -18.35
N GLY A 352 -5.06 -13.77 -18.01
CA GLY A 352 -5.82 -14.44 -16.96
C GLY A 352 -5.49 -13.98 -15.54
N LEU A 353 -4.48 -13.13 -15.37
CA LEU A 353 -4.11 -12.48 -14.11
C LEU A 353 -4.41 -11.00 -14.15
N LEU A 354 -5.12 -10.51 -13.13
CA LEU A 354 -5.38 -9.09 -12.89
C LEU A 354 -4.89 -8.68 -11.51
N ALA A 355 -4.69 -7.38 -11.29
CA ALA A 355 -4.35 -6.83 -9.98
C ALA A 355 -5.07 -5.50 -9.74
N ALA A 356 -5.50 -5.23 -8.50
CA ALA A 356 -6.15 -3.98 -8.13
C ALA A 356 -5.92 -3.63 -6.65
N GLY A 357 -5.91 -2.35 -6.33
CA GLY A 357 -5.54 -1.80 -5.03
C GLY A 357 -4.03 -1.84 -4.81
N GLU A 358 -3.57 -1.73 -3.58
CA GLU A 358 -2.15 -1.51 -3.24
C GLU A 358 -1.16 -2.58 -3.76
N VAL A 359 -1.61 -3.75 -4.20
CA VAL A 359 -0.75 -4.75 -4.85
C VAL A 359 -0.37 -4.37 -6.28
N ALA A 360 -1.13 -3.47 -6.90
CA ALA A 360 -1.00 -3.07 -8.30
C ALA A 360 -0.23 -1.74 -8.42
N CYS A 361 0.63 -1.62 -9.42
CA CYS A 361 1.14 -0.36 -9.90
C CYS A 361 0.22 0.16 -11.02
N THR A 362 -0.79 0.93 -10.65
CA THR A 362 -1.76 1.53 -11.59
C THR A 362 -1.22 2.76 -12.31
N GLY A 363 -0.13 3.35 -11.76
CA GLY A 363 0.42 4.63 -12.19
C GLY A 363 -0.26 5.87 -11.60
N VAL A 364 -1.33 5.70 -10.82
CA VAL A 364 -2.03 6.82 -10.17
C VAL A 364 -1.12 7.59 -9.22
N HIS A 365 -0.29 6.89 -8.47
CA HIS A 365 0.43 7.49 -7.35
C HIS A 365 1.82 8.04 -7.71
N GLY A 366 2.39 7.67 -8.85
CA GLY A 366 3.74 8.06 -9.21
C GLY A 366 4.75 7.77 -8.09
N ALA A 367 5.65 8.71 -7.84
CA ALA A 367 6.71 8.56 -6.84
C ALA A 367 6.24 8.82 -5.39
N ASN A 368 5.04 9.37 -5.18
CA ASN A 368 4.51 9.64 -3.85
C ASN A 368 2.98 9.81 -3.88
N ARG A 369 2.29 9.12 -2.99
CA ARG A 369 0.82 9.05 -2.97
C ARG A 369 0.20 10.27 -2.29
N LEU A 370 -0.79 10.89 -2.93
CA LEU A 370 -1.67 11.85 -2.28
C LEU A 370 -2.48 11.13 -1.19
N ALA A 371 -2.61 11.75 -0.03
CA ALA A 371 -3.36 11.20 1.10
C ALA A 371 -4.80 10.84 0.70
N SER A 372 -5.35 9.78 1.30
CA SER A 372 -6.73 9.31 1.09
C SER A 372 -7.13 8.88 -0.34
N ASN A 373 -6.19 8.83 -1.30
CA ASN A 373 -6.44 8.28 -2.64
C ASN A 373 -6.43 6.73 -2.67
N SER A 374 -5.79 6.05 -1.71
CA SER A 374 -5.65 4.58 -1.76
C SER A 374 -6.97 3.82 -1.63
N LEU A 375 -7.90 4.31 -0.80
CA LEU A 375 -9.22 3.70 -0.70
C LEU A 375 -10.03 3.93 -1.99
N LEU A 376 -9.93 5.13 -2.58
CA LEU A 376 -10.57 5.44 -3.84
C LEU A 376 -10.01 4.57 -4.98
N GLU A 377 -8.70 4.40 -5.05
CA GLU A 377 -8.03 3.51 -6.01
C GLU A 377 -8.56 2.08 -5.92
N GLY A 378 -8.56 1.50 -4.71
CA GLY A 378 -9.08 0.16 -4.51
C GLY A 378 -10.54 0.01 -4.95
N LEU A 379 -11.36 1.01 -4.69
CA LEU A 379 -12.78 1.02 -5.07
C LEU A 379 -12.96 1.09 -6.59
N VAL A 380 -12.30 2.04 -7.26
CA VAL A 380 -12.42 2.29 -8.71
C VAL A 380 -11.79 1.13 -9.50
N PHE A 381 -10.52 0.81 -9.24
CA PHE A 381 -9.82 -0.20 -10.03
C PHE A 381 -10.25 -1.63 -9.68
N GLY A 382 -10.77 -1.89 -8.48
CA GLY A 382 -11.44 -3.15 -8.17
C GLY A 382 -12.69 -3.38 -9.01
N ALA A 383 -13.51 -2.36 -9.21
CA ALA A 383 -14.67 -2.42 -10.10
C ALA A 383 -14.27 -2.61 -11.57
N ARG A 384 -13.26 -1.88 -12.04
CA ARG A 384 -12.75 -1.98 -13.43
C ARG A 384 -12.13 -3.35 -13.71
N ALA A 385 -11.35 -3.89 -12.78
CA ALA A 385 -10.80 -5.25 -12.90
C ALA A 385 -11.91 -6.29 -13.01
N ALA A 386 -12.99 -6.16 -12.27
CA ALA A 386 -14.15 -7.05 -12.37
C ALA A 386 -14.81 -7.01 -13.75
N VAL A 387 -14.87 -5.86 -14.42
CA VAL A 387 -15.35 -5.76 -15.81
C VAL A 387 -14.41 -6.52 -16.74
N ALA A 388 -13.09 -6.28 -16.63
CA ALA A 388 -12.10 -6.94 -17.49
C ALA A 388 -12.03 -8.48 -17.28
N MET A 389 -12.32 -8.97 -16.07
CA MET A 389 -12.38 -10.41 -15.77
C MET A 389 -13.48 -11.16 -16.52
N GLN A 390 -14.49 -10.47 -17.02
CA GLN A 390 -15.60 -11.04 -17.79
C GLN A 390 -15.26 -11.22 -19.27
N GLU A 391 -14.20 -10.55 -19.72
CA GLU A 391 -13.72 -10.61 -21.10
C GLU A 391 -12.77 -11.81 -21.30
N PRO A 392 -12.51 -12.22 -22.57
CA PRO A 392 -11.46 -13.20 -22.85
C PRO A 392 -10.11 -12.75 -22.25
N PRO A 393 -9.34 -13.66 -21.63
CA PRO A 393 -8.08 -13.34 -21.03
C PRO A 393 -7.10 -12.74 -22.04
N ALA A 394 -6.63 -11.52 -21.74
CA ALA A 394 -5.63 -10.80 -22.50
C ALA A 394 -4.55 -10.26 -21.56
N ALA A 395 -3.32 -10.15 -22.06
CA ALA A 395 -2.27 -9.40 -21.38
C ALA A 395 -2.57 -7.89 -21.49
N ALA A 396 -2.06 -7.13 -20.52
CA ALA A 396 -2.08 -5.68 -20.59
C ALA A 396 -1.40 -5.20 -21.88
N ALA A 397 -2.07 -4.36 -22.65
CA ALA A 397 -1.37 -3.54 -23.61
C ALA A 397 -0.45 -2.61 -22.80
N MET A 398 0.82 -2.49 -23.20
CA MET A 398 1.73 -1.52 -22.58
C MET A 398 1.05 -0.15 -22.59
N ALA A 399 0.96 0.50 -21.43
CA ALA A 399 0.41 1.84 -21.35
C ALA A 399 1.22 2.73 -22.31
N SER A 400 0.56 3.24 -23.36
CA SER A 400 1.19 4.15 -24.31
C SER A 400 1.54 5.42 -23.55
N GLY A 401 2.83 5.72 -23.43
CA GLY A 401 3.32 6.95 -22.81
C GLY A 401 4.16 6.75 -21.54
N ARG A 402 4.17 5.60 -20.90
CA ARG A 402 5.10 5.34 -19.78
C ARG A 402 6.50 5.07 -20.33
N ARG A 403 7.42 6.01 -20.08
CA ARG A 403 8.84 5.80 -20.40
C ARG A 403 9.42 4.81 -19.40
N ARG A 404 10.00 3.72 -19.87
CA ARG A 404 10.82 2.81 -19.05
C ARG A 404 12.26 3.28 -19.05
N ALA A 405 12.93 3.15 -17.91
CA ALA A 405 14.35 3.42 -17.83
C ALA A 405 15.10 2.28 -18.53
N ASP A 406 15.79 2.61 -19.64
CA ASP A 406 16.65 1.68 -20.39
C ASP A 406 17.93 1.31 -19.61
N HIS A 407 18.12 1.92 -18.44
CA HIS A 407 19.29 1.72 -17.59
C HIS A 407 19.09 0.55 -16.62
N ALA A 408 18.78 -0.63 -17.17
CA ALA A 408 19.14 -1.86 -16.48
C ALA A 408 20.67 -1.96 -16.46
N THR A 409 21.32 -1.19 -15.57
CA THR A 409 22.67 -1.61 -15.17
C THR A 409 22.48 -3.02 -14.63
N PRO A 410 23.02 -4.07 -15.28
CA PRO A 410 22.95 -5.40 -14.71
C PRO A 410 23.47 -5.25 -13.29
N ILE A 411 22.65 -5.58 -12.30
CA ILE A 411 23.20 -5.73 -10.95
C ILE A 411 24.20 -6.86 -11.14
N THR A 412 25.48 -6.48 -11.19
CA THR A 412 26.58 -7.42 -11.36
C THR A 412 26.30 -8.58 -10.43
N ASP A 413 26.47 -9.78 -10.95
CA ASP A 413 26.17 -11.07 -10.29
C ASP A 413 26.74 -11.04 -8.86
N TYR A 414 25.93 -10.61 -7.89
CA TYR A 414 26.27 -10.60 -6.46
C TYR A 414 26.24 -12.03 -5.93
N ARG A 415 26.94 -12.94 -6.62
CA ARG A 415 27.25 -14.26 -6.10
C ARG A 415 28.28 -14.07 -5.00
N SER A 416 27.76 -13.88 -3.79
CA SER A 416 28.63 -13.95 -2.60
C SER A 416 29.23 -15.36 -2.55
N PRO A 417 30.57 -15.50 -2.59
CA PRO A 417 31.19 -16.82 -2.41
C PRO A 417 31.08 -17.20 -0.94
N GLY A 418 30.10 -18.04 -0.62
CA GLY A 418 29.93 -18.60 0.72
C GLY A 418 28.51 -19.14 0.94
N SER A 419 28.38 -20.24 1.68
CA SER A 419 27.10 -20.76 2.15
C SER A 419 26.53 -19.80 3.21
N HIS A 420 25.72 -18.83 2.80
CA HIS A 420 25.02 -17.99 3.74
C HIS A 420 23.72 -18.69 4.16
N ARG A 421 23.48 -18.75 5.48
CA ARG A 421 22.17 -19.19 5.95
C ARG A 421 21.09 -18.22 5.48
N PRO A 422 19.87 -18.70 5.20
CA PRO A 422 18.76 -17.82 4.85
C PRO A 422 18.47 -16.83 6.00
N LEU A 423 18.12 -15.60 5.65
CA LEU A 423 17.70 -14.59 6.62
C LEU A 423 16.33 -14.96 7.21
N THR A 424 16.16 -14.77 8.48
CA THR A 424 14.85 -14.84 9.15
C THR A 424 14.00 -13.61 8.81
N ALA A 425 12.69 -13.68 9.03
CA ALA A 425 11.80 -12.54 8.80
C ALA A 425 12.21 -11.29 9.59
N SER A 426 12.69 -11.44 10.82
CA SER A 426 13.17 -10.33 11.63
C SER A 426 14.41 -9.68 11.03
N GLU A 427 15.38 -10.50 10.60
CA GLU A 427 16.61 -10.00 9.96
C GLU A 427 16.35 -9.29 8.64
N VAL A 428 15.41 -9.79 7.82
CA VAL A 428 14.95 -9.09 6.60
C VAL A 428 14.37 -7.73 6.94
N ARG A 429 13.45 -7.66 7.91
CA ARG A 429 12.80 -6.40 8.32
C ARG A 429 13.80 -5.39 8.88
N ASP A 430 14.75 -5.83 9.69
CA ASP A 430 15.82 -4.97 10.23
C ASP A 430 16.75 -4.46 9.13
N LEU A 431 17.12 -5.34 8.18
CA LEU A 431 17.95 -4.99 7.04
C LEU A 431 17.27 -3.94 6.16
N MET A 432 16.00 -4.17 5.81
CA MET A 432 15.22 -3.25 5.00
C MET A 432 15.03 -1.89 5.68
N TRP A 433 14.73 -1.89 6.98
CA TRP A 433 14.58 -0.66 7.75
C TRP A 433 15.87 0.18 7.76
N LYS A 434 17.02 -0.47 7.99
CA LYS A 434 18.32 0.22 8.13
C LYS A 434 18.90 0.69 6.79
N SER A 435 18.76 -0.12 5.73
CA SER A 435 19.52 0.08 4.49
C SER A 435 18.67 0.52 3.31
N VAL A 436 17.34 0.28 3.35
CA VAL A 436 16.40 0.58 2.25
C VAL A 436 15.20 1.40 2.76
N GLY A 437 15.34 1.99 3.95
CA GLY A 437 14.32 2.78 4.62
C GLY A 437 14.18 4.20 4.07
N LEU A 438 13.98 5.15 4.99
CA LEU A 438 13.70 6.55 4.66
C LEU A 438 14.89 7.28 4.03
N PHE A 439 16.12 7.01 4.50
CA PHE A 439 17.37 7.53 3.94
C PHE A 439 18.17 6.36 3.38
N ARG A 440 18.64 6.49 2.16
CA ARG A 440 19.28 5.41 1.40
C ARG A 440 20.66 5.84 0.93
N THR A 441 21.63 4.94 1.00
CA THR A 441 22.98 5.14 0.46
C THR A 441 23.33 3.98 -0.45
N ARG A 442 24.21 4.20 -1.43
CA ARG A 442 24.70 3.14 -2.31
C ARG A 442 25.24 1.96 -1.51
N GLU A 443 26.16 2.21 -0.58
CA GLU A 443 26.81 1.18 0.23
C GLU A 443 25.81 0.35 1.04
N GLY A 444 24.86 1.02 1.71
CA GLY A 444 23.82 0.36 2.48
C GLY A 444 22.94 -0.55 1.63
N MET A 445 22.53 -0.06 0.45
CA MET A 445 21.68 -0.83 -0.47
C MET A 445 22.44 -1.96 -1.17
N GLU A 446 23.69 -1.77 -1.57
CA GLU A 446 24.53 -2.85 -2.13
C GLU A 446 24.71 -4.00 -1.14
N SER A 447 24.99 -3.67 0.13
CA SER A 447 25.05 -4.67 1.20
C SER A 447 23.70 -5.38 1.40
N ALA A 448 22.58 -4.65 1.34
CA ALA A 448 21.26 -5.25 1.49
C ALA A 448 20.92 -6.18 0.31
N VAL A 449 21.15 -5.74 -0.93
CA VAL A 449 20.93 -6.54 -2.14
C VAL A 449 21.75 -7.83 -2.08
N ALA A 450 23.04 -7.77 -1.77
CA ALA A 450 23.89 -8.96 -1.68
C ALA A 450 23.34 -10.00 -0.68
N LYS A 451 22.92 -9.56 0.51
CA LYS A 451 22.34 -10.46 1.54
C LYS A 451 20.97 -11.02 1.13
N LEU A 452 20.13 -10.21 0.49
CA LEU A 452 18.81 -10.63 0.03
C LEU A 452 18.89 -11.60 -1.15
N GLU A 453 19.84 -11.41 -2.08
CA GLU A 453 20.11 -12.34 -3.18
C GLU A 453 20.55 -13.71 -2.65
N ALA A 454 21.51 -13.73 -1.73
CA ALA A 454 21.96 -14.97 -1.09
C ALA A 454 20.81 -15.67 -0.34
N SER A 455 20.01 -14.92 0.40
CA SER A 455 18.86 -15.45 1.13
C SER A 455 17.77 -15.98 0.18
N TYR A 456 17.49 -15.26 -0.93
CA TYR A 456 16.54 -15.70 -1.97
C TYR A 456 16.96 -17.03 -2.57
N ALA A 457 18.23 -17.18 -2.96
CA ALA A 457 18.75 -18.44 -3.50
C ALA A 457 18.61 -19.60 -2.51
N ALA A 458 18.94 -19.37 -1.24
CA ALA A 458 18.83 -20.39 -0.18
C ALA A 458 17.38 -20.82 0.08
N HIS A 459 16.43 -19.86 0.16
CA HIS A 459 15.01 -20.18 0.32
C HIS A 459 14.42 -20.92 -0.89
N ARG A 460 14.82 -20.54 -2.10
CA ARG A 460 14.40 -21.22 -3.34
C ARG A 460 14.87 -22.68 -3.36
N GLU A 461 16.12 -22.93 -2.98
CA GLU A 461 16.67 -24.28 -2.87
C GLU A 461 15.95 -25.09 -1.77
N ALA A 462 15.71 -24.49 -0.61
CA ALA A 462 14.97 -25.12 0.47
C ALA A 462 13.55 -25.51 0.04
N LEU A 463 12.82 -24.64 -0.66
CA LEU A 463 11.49 -24.94 -1.18
C LEU A 463 11.47 -26.05 -2.24
N ALA A 464 12.52 -26.17 -3.07
CA ALA A 464 12.63 -27.25 -4.05
C ALA A 464 12.79 -28.64 -3.39
N THR A 465 13.28 -28.68 -2.15
CA THR A 465 13.51 -29.90 -1.38
C THR A 465 12.53 -30.09 -0.21
N ALA A 466 11.78 -29.03 0.15
CA ALA A 466 10.82 -29.04 1.24
C ALA A 466 9.61 -29.94 0.95
N ARG A 467 8.97 -30.43 2.01
CA ARG A 467 7.65 -31.04 1.90
C ARG A 467 6.66 -29.98 1.38
N ALA A 468 5.70 -30.44 0.59
CA ALA A 468 4.68 -29.57 -0.01
C ALA A 468 3.77 -28.84 1.01
N ASP A 469 3.94 -29.07 2.31
CA ASP A 469 3.09 -28.59 3.41
C ASP A 469 3.73 -27.50 4.30
N ASP A 470 4.88 -26.94 3.91
CA ASP A 470 5.56 -25.90 4.71
C ASP A 470 5.07 -24.48 4.34
N ALA A 471 3.94 -24.07 4.93
CA ALA A 471 3.36 -22.74 4.75
C ALA A 471 4.30 -21.61 5.20
N ASP A 472 5.13 -21.83 6.22
CA ASP A 472 6.03 -20.78 6.73
C ASP A 472 7.25 -20.58 5.82
N ALA A 473 7.73 -21.64 5.16
CA ALA A 473 8.75 -21.53 4.12
C ALA A 473 8.27 -20.65 2.95
N TRP A 474 7.02 -20.80 2.51
CA TRP A 474 6.42 -19.95 1.48
C TRP A 474 6.31 -18.49 1.91
N LYS A 475 5.85 -18.21 3.13
CA LYS A 475 5.78 -16.84 3.67
C LYS A 475 7.16 -16.18 3.71
N GLN A 476 8.19 -16.92 4.13
CA GLN A 476 9.57 -16.44 4.17
C GLN A 476 10.11 -16.15 2.76
N PHE A 477 9.88 -17.05 1.83
CA PHE A 477 10.32 -16.88 0.45
C PHE A 477 9.66 -15.66 -0.21
N ASN A 478 8.35 -15.47 -0.02
CA ASN A 478 7.65 -14.30 -0.52
C ASN A 478 8.19 -12.99 0.10
N LEU A 479 8.43 -12.97 1.41
CA LEU A 479 8.99 -11.80 2.11
C LEU A 479 10.37 -11.42 1.56
N VAL A 480 11.25 -12.40 1.38
CA VAL A 480 12.60 -12.18 0.82
C VAL A 480 12.51 -11.73 -0.64
N THR A 481 11.60 -12.31 -1.43
CA THR A 481 11.37 -11.91 -2.82
C THR A 481 11.01 -10.42 -2.92
N VAL A 482 10.03 -9.97 -2.15
CA VAL A 482 9.59 -8.57 -2.19
C VAL A 482 10.66 -7.62 -1.65
N ALA A 483 11.33 -7.99 -0.55
CA ALA A 483 12.45 -7.22 -0.01
C ALA A 483 13.56 -7.03 -1.05
N ARG A 484 13.93 -8.12 -1.74
CA ARG A 484 14.90 -8.13 -2.83
C ARG A 484 14.51 -7.19 -3.96
N LEU A 485 13.28 -7.28 -4.45
CA LEU A 485 12.77 -6.45 -5.54
C LEU A 485 12.79 -4.95 -5.16
N ILE A 486 12.32 -4.59 -3.96
CA ILE A 486 12.37 -3.21 -3.45
C ILE A 486 13.83 -2.71 -3.37
N ALA A 487 14.73 -3.51 -2.81
CA ALA A 487 16.14 -3.11 -2.64
C ALA A 487 16.85 -2.93 -3.99
N ARG A 488 16.59 -3.82 -4.97
CA ARG A 488 17.12 -3.72 -6.33
C ARG A 488 16.62 -2.48 -7.06
N ALA A 489 15.33 -2.22 -7.03
CA ALA A 489 14.75 -1.03 -7.65
C ALA A 489 15.33 0.25 -7.03
N ALA A 490 15.41 0.31 -5.69
CA ALA A 490 15.98 1.44 -4.96
C ALA A 490 17.49 1.68 -5.28
N LEU A 491 18.28 0.62 -5.45
CA LEU A 491 19.69 0.74 -5.78
C LEU A 491 19.90 1.27 -7.21
N ARG A 492 19.04 0.86 -8.15
CA ARG A 492 19.14 1.25 -9.56
C ARG A 492 18.78 2.72 -9.81
N ARG A 493 17.78 3.27 -9.10
CA ARG A 493 17.40 4.69 -9.26
C ARG A 493 18.44 5.62 -8.65
N LEU A 494 19.11 6.43 -9.49
CA LEU A 494 20.21 7.31 -9.11
C LEU A 494 19.76 8.78 -9.01
N GLU A 495 18.68 9.02 -8.33
CA GLU A 495 18.12 10.34 -8.01
C GLU A 495 17.37 10.29 -6.68
N SER A 496 16.84 11.43 -6.21
CA SER A 496 15.83 11.53 -5.18
C SER A 496 14.55 12.09 -5.75
N ARG A 497 13.41 11.37 -5.53
CA ARG A 497 12.10 11.75 -6.05
C ARG A 497 11.01 11.20 -5.14
N GLY A 498 10.08 12.06 -4.69
CA GLY A 498 8.97 11.67 -3.85
C GLY A 498 9.41 10.89 -2.61
N ALA A 499 8.91 9.66 -2.47
CA ALA A 499 9.23 8.77 -1.35
C ALA A 499 10.60 8.08 -1.45
N HIS A 500 11.27 8.16 -2.59
CA HIS A 500 12.61 7.63 -2.77
C HIS A 500 13.66 8.72 -2.53
N TYR A 501 14.43 8.61 -1.43
CA TYR A 501 15.48 9.56 -1.10
C TYR A 501 16.84 8.89 -0.94
N ARG A 502 17.83 9.41 -1.67
CA ARG A 502 19.22 8.97 -1.70
C ARG A 502 20.13 10.06 -1.16
N ASP A 503 20.88 9.78 -0.09
CA ASP A 503 21.88 10.73 0.44
C ASP A 503 23.05 10.98 -0.56
N ASP A 504 23.36 9.98 -1.38
CA ASP A 504 24.41 10.05 -2.42
C ASP A 504 23.91 10.62 -3.75
N PHE A 505 22.58 10.75 -3.96
CA PHE A 505 21.94 11.40 -5.11
C PHE A 505 20.72 12.22 -4.62
N PRO A 506 20.95 13.33 -3.88
CA PRO A 506 19.87 14.06 -3.20
C PRO A 506 18.94 14.85 -4.15
N GLU A 507 19.40 15.09 -5.39
CA GLU A 507 18.67 15.89 -6.37
C GLU A 507 17.77 15.02 -7.26
N ARG A 508 16.69 15.63 -7.75
CA ARG A 508 15.81 15.07 -8.76
C ARG A 508 16.46 15.23 -10.15
N ASP A 509 16.34 14.21 -10.99
CA ASP A 509 16.89 14.19 -12.36
C ASP A 509 15.82 13.81 -13.39
N ASP A 510 15.11 14.81 -13.91
CA ASP A 510 14.05 14.61 -14.90
C ASP A 510 14.57 14.19 -16.29
N ILE A 511 15.86 14.39 -16.56
CA ILE A 511 16.44 14.03 -17.86
C ILE A 511 16.59 12.51 -17.95
N ASN A 512 17.19 11.90 -16.94
CA ASN A 512 17.52 10.49 -16.94
C ASN A 512 16.43 9.63 -16.27
N TRP A 513 15.77 10.15 -15.22
CA TRP A 513 14.94 9.37 -14.30
C TRP A 513 13.44 9.71 -14.33
N ASN A 514 12.96 10.57 -15.24
CA ASN A 514 11.52 10.66 -15.50
C ASN A 514 11.05 9.40 -16.26
N ALA A 515 11.17 8.25 -15.61
CA ALA A 515 10.93 6.92 -16.16
C ALA A 515 10.63 5.90 -15.06
N HIS A 516 9.91 4.86 -15.41
CA HIS A 516 9.52 3.76 -14.52
C HIS A 516 10.56 2.64 -14.52
N LEU A 517 10.82 2.05 -13.35
CA LEU A 517 11.64 0.86 -13.22
C LEU A 517 10.76 -0.38 -13.22
N VAL A 518 11.03 -1.27 -14.17
CA VAL A 518 10.28 -2.53 -14.33
C VAL A 518 11.23 -3.71 -14.09
N ASP A 519 10.76 -4.68 -13.33
CA ASP A 519 11.41 -5.98 -13.12
C ASP A 519 10.53 -7.11 -13.66
N ASP A 520 11.16 -8.10 -14.26
CA ASP A 520 10.56 -9.37 -14.62
C ASP A 520 11.46 -10.54 -14.20
N ILE A 521 10.98 -11.77 -14.39
CA ILE A 521 11.68 -12.97 -13.90
C ILE A 521 13.00 -13.25 -14.65
N THR A 522 13.25 -12.55 -15.75
CA THR A 522 14.47 -12.72 -16.56
C THR A 522 15.63 -11.84 -16.08
N LEU A 523 15.33 -10.85 -15.22
CA LEU A 523 16.28 -9.98 -14.54
C LEU A 523 16.68 -10.55 -13.17
#